data_dbee4d871287547f5d9500fea88a7e90
#
_entry.id   dbee4d871287547f5d9500fea88a7e90
#
_cell.length_a   1.000
_cell.length_b   1.000
_cell.length_c   1.000
_cell.angle_alpha   90.00
_cell.angle_beta   90.00
_cell.angle_gamma   90.00
#
_symmetry.space_group_name_H-M   'P 1'
#
loop_
_entity.id
_entity.type
_entity.pdbx_description
1 polymer ?
#
loop_
_entity_poly.entity_id
_entity_poly.type
_entity_poly.pdbx_seq_one_letter_code
_entity_poly.pdbx_strand_id
1 'polypeptide(L)'
;MSYINMNTAAPAPQSTDAPITDRSETTFRFLAEPTSVNFGGKVHGGALMKWMDETAYACAAVWSGRYCVTVSVGNIRFRRPILVGNLVELRARVVATGRTSMHLHISVHAGDPKSGVLQQTTDCLMVFVAVDEQGKPVPVPSFVPVTDEQKRLAKYAMDVKDALDAIVELKPEEVAAGKV
;
A
#
# COMPACT_ATOMS: atom_id res chain seq x y z
N MET A 1 -28.15 -11.35 63.16
CA MET A 1 -27.10 -11.84 62.24
C MET A 1 -27.55 -11.48 60.85
N SER A 2 -26.93 -10.45 60.27
CA SER A 2 -27.28 -9.93 58.94
C SER A 2 -26.34 -10.51 57.93
N TYR A 3 -26.81 -11.27 56.95
CA TYR A 3 -26.02 -11.82 55.86
C TYR A 3 -25.79 -10.71 54.81
N ILE A 4 -24.57 -10.25 54.67
CA ILE A 4 -24.14 -9.36 53.59
C ILE A 4 -24.04 -10.23 52.32
N ASN A 5 -24.93 -9.97 51.38
CA ASN A 5 -24.92 -10.59 50.06
C ASN A 5 -23.93 -9.85 49.16
N MET A 6 -22.66 -10.30 49.11
CA MET A 6 -21.64 -9.80 48.21
C MET A 6 -21.68 -10.56 46.88
N ASN A 7 -22.64 -10.25 46.04
CA ASN A 7 -22.63 -10.73 44.66
C ASN A 7 -22.41 -9.51 43.72
N THR A 8 -21.23 -8.90 43.79
CA THR A 8 -20.78 -7.98 42.76
C THR A 8 -20.02 -8.79 41.71
N ALA A 9 -20.74 -9.19 40.66
CA ALA A 9 -20.13 -9.74 39.48
C ALA A 9 -19.15 -8.67 38.93
N ALA A 10 -17.88 -9.06 38.73
CA ALA A 10 -16.90 -8.18 38.08
C ALA A 10 -17.44 -7.75 36.72
N PRO A 11 -17.29 -6.49 36.32
CA PRO A 11 -17.72 -6.04 34.99
C PRO A 11 -16.99 -6.86 33.94
N ALA A 12 -17.74 -7.33 32.93
CA ALA A 12 -17.17 -8.05 31.79
C ALA A 12 -16.05 -7.21 31.18
N PRO A 13 -14.93 -7.82 30.76
CA PRO A 13 -13.85 -7.10 30.14
C PRO A 13 -14.40 -6.31 28.93
N GLN A 14 -14.21 -5.02 28.93
CA GLN A 14 -14.56 -4.17 27.78
C GLN A 14 -13.66 -4.57 26.63
N SER A 15 -14.25 -4.82 25.45
CA SER A 15 -13.48 -5.08 24.23
C SER A 15 -12.53 -3.90 23.99
N THR A 16 -11.23 -4.20 23.83
CA THR A 16 -10.20 -3.22 23.49
C THR A 16 -10.07 -3.07 21.98
N ASP A 17 -10.99 -3.66 21.20
CA ASP A 17 -10.97 -3.64 19.75
C ASP A 17 -11.16 -2.22 19.24
N ALA A 18 -10.18 -1.72 18.48
CA ALA A 18 -10.24 -0.42 17.83
C ALA A 18 -10.56 -0.63 16.34
N PRO A 19 -11.69 -0.15 15.84
CA PRO A 19 -12.01 -0.26 14.43
C PRO A 19 -11.09 0.62 13.58
N ILE A 20 -10.76 0.15 12.37
CA ILE A 20 -10.08 0.96 11.37
C ILE A 20 -11.05 2.02 10.87
N THR A 21 -10.77 3.30 11.17
CA THR A 21 -11.66 4.44 10.86
C THR A 21 -11.53 4.91 9.41
N ASP A 22 -10.31 4.91 8.85
CA ASP A 22 -10.07 5.17 7.43
C ASP A 22 -9.59 3.89 6.75
N ARG A 23 -10.45 3.33 5.91
CA ARG A 23 -10.17 2.11 5.16
C ARG A 23 -9.42 2.36 3.86
N SER A 24 -9.32 3.61 3.41
CA SER A 24 -8.69 3.98 2.15
C SER A 24 -7.17 4.22 2.25
N GLU A 25 -6.64 4.24 3.48
CA GLU A 25 -5.22 4.49 3.73
C GLU A 25 -4.65 3.52 4.76
N THR A 26 -3.40 3.10 4.54
CA THR A 26 -2.61 2.29 5.48
C THR A 26 -1.19 2.84 5.54
N THR A 27 -0.68 3.02 6.74
CA THR A 27 0.69 3.50 6.97
C THR A 27 1.48 2.50 7.81
N PHE A 28 2.64 2.09 7.29
CA PHE A 28 3.63 1.31 8.03
C PHE A 28 4.82 2.20 8.39
N ARG A 29 5.33 2.03 9.61
CA ARG A 29 6.55 2.70 10.07
C ARG A 29 7.44 1.70 10.79
N PHE A 30 8.72 1.65 10.41
CA PHE A 30 9.72 0.80 11.04
C PHE A 30 11.14 1.34 10.79
N LEU A 31 12.12 0.78 11.47
CA LEU A 31 13.52 1.09 11.23
C LEU A 31 14.11 0.16 10.17
N ALA A 32 14.89 0.72 9.24
CA ALA A 32 15.61 -0.07 8.26
C ALA A 32 16.71 -0.91 8.94
N GLU A 33 16.60 -2.23 8.83
CA GLU A 33 17.49 -3.18 9.48
C GLU A 33 18.72 -3.52 8.62
N PRO A 34 19.85 -3.93 9.25
CA PRO A 34 21.05 -4.37 8.53
C PRO A 34 20.82 -5.55 7.58
N THR A 35 19.82 -6.39 7.85
CA THR A 35 19.45 -7.56 7.04
C THR A 35 18.88 -7.20 5.67
N SER A 36 18.47 -5.95 5.48
CA SER A 36 17.81 -5.46 4.26
C SER A 36 18.74 -4.66 3.33
N VAL A 37 20.07 -4.70 3.56
CA VAL A 37 21.03 -3.89 2.78
C VAL A 37 21.62 -4.61 1.59
N ASN A 38 21.96 -3.85 0.56
CA ASN A 38 22.74 -4.28 -0.59
C ASN A 38 24.26 -4.20 -0.34
N PHE A 39 25.06 -4.59 -1.32
CA PHE A 39 26.52 -4.55 -1.23
C PHE A 39 27.12 -3.14 -1.02
N GLY A 40 26.36 -2.08 -1.28
CA GLY A 40 26.74 -0.69 -1.02
C GLY A 40 26.28 -0.14 0.33
N GLY A 41 25.79 -1.00 1.25
CA GLY A 41 25.37 -0.60 2.61
C GLY A 41 24.06 0.20 2.67
N LYS A 42 23.23 0.13 1.62
CA LYS A 42 21.93 0.81 1.53
C LYS A 42 20.83 -0.22 1.42
N VAL A 43 19.61 0.11 1.80
CA VAL A 43 18.46 -0.78 1.65
C VAL A 43 18.36 -1.28 0.21
N HIS A 44 18.24 -2.60 0.06
CA HIS A 44 18.12 -3.24 -1.24
C HIS A 44 16.79 -2.86 -1.90
N GLY A 45 16.82 -2.49 -3.20
CA GLY A 45 15.61 -2.12 -3.93
C GLY A 45 14.52 -3.19 -3.89
N GLY A 46 14.90 -4.47 -3.94
CA GLY A 46 13.96 -5.59 -3.79
C GLY A 46 13.31 -5.66 -2.41
N ALA A 47 14.05 -5.36 -1.33
CA ALA A 47 13.49 -5.28 0.01
C ALA A 47 12.46 -4.14 0.11
N LEU A 48 12.79 -2.98 -0.47
CA LEU A 48 11.85 -1.85 -0.51
C LEU A 48 10.58 -2.19 -1.32
N MET A 49 10.73 -2.85 -2.46
CA MET A 49 9.57 -3.30 -3.27
C MET A 49 8.68 -4.27 -2.50
N LYS A 50 9.28 -5.22 -1.75
CA LYS A 50 8.52 -6.12 -0.87
C LYS A 50 7.72 -5.35 0.17
N TRP A 51 8.33 -4.38 0.87
CA TRP A 51 7.62 -3.56 1.86
C TRP A 51 6.49 -2.74 1.25
N MET A 52 6.69 -2.22 0.04
CA MET A 52 5.66 -1.49 -0.69
C MET A 52 4.49 -2.40 -1.05
N ASP A 53 4.75 -3.63 -1.50
CA ASP A 53 3.72 -4.63 -1.83
C ASP A 53 2.93 -5.04 -0.58
N GLU A 54 3.61 -5.32 0.54
CA GLU A 54 2.98 -5.67 1.81
C GLU A 54 2.07 -4.55 2.34
N THR A 55 2.54 -3.29 2.26
CA THR A 55 1.74 -2.13 2.69
C THR A 55 0.52 -1.92 1.78
N ALA A 56 0.71 -2.08 0.47
CA ALA A 56 -0.36 -1.97 -0.51
C ALA A 56 -1.38 -3.11 -0.37
N TYR A 57 -0.91 -4.34 -0.13
CA TYR A 57 -1.78 -5.48 0.17
C TYR A 57 -2.65 -5.21 1.40
N ALA A 58 -2.04 -4.74 2.49
CA ALA A 58 -2.78 -4.43 3.72
C ALA A 58 -3.89 -3.39 3.46
N CYS A 59 -3.58 -2.33 2.69
CA CYS A 59 -4.54 -1.31 2.31
C CYS A 59 -5.67 -1.89 1.44
N ALA A 60 -5.33 -2.69 0.41
CA ALA A 60 -6.29 -3.33 -0.47
C ALA A 60 -7.22 -4.31 0.28
N ALA A 61 -6.66 -5.10 1.20
CA ALA A 61 -7.41 -6.05 2.01
C ALA A 61 -8.37 -5.35 2.99
N VAL A 62 -7.90 -4.26 3.63
CA VAL A 62 -8.75 -3.43 4.50
C VAL A 62 -9.89 -2.78 3.72
N TRP A 63 -9.60 -2.25 2.51
CA TRP A 63 -10.61 -1.63 1.67
C TRP A 63 -11.67 -2.62 1.20
N SER A 64 -11.25 -3.74 0.63
CA SER A 64 -12.15 -4.72 0.00
C SER A 64 -12.80 -5.67 1.00
N GLY A 65 -12.19 -5.91 2.17
CA GLY A 65 -12.56 -6.97 3.10
C GLY A 65 -12.31 -8.38 2.52
N ARG A 66 -11.38 -8.51 1.56
CA ARG A 66 -11.11 -9.74 0.81
C ARG A 66 -9.60 -10.00 0.71
N TYR A 67 -9.24 -11.23 0.34
CA TYR A 67 -7.90 -11.52 -0.13
C TYR A 67 -7.67 -10.83 -1.48
N CYS A 68 -6.47 -10.28 -1.66
CA CYS A 68 -6.13 -9.50 -2.85
C CYS A 68 -4.82 -9.99 -3.45
N VAL A 69 -4.68 -9.89 -4.76
CA VAL A 69 -3.46 -10.23 -5.50
C VAL A 69 -2.94 -9.02 -6.24
N THR A 70 -1.62 -8.84 -6.25
CA THR A 70 -0.93 -7.82 -7.05
C THR A 70 -0.98 -8.21 -8.51
N VAL A 71 -1.49 -7.35 -9.38
CA VAL A 71 -1.57 -7.61 -10.82
C VAL A 71 -0.70 -6.68 -11.65
N SER A 72 -0.34 -5.51 -11.12
CA SER A 72 0.53 -4.57 -11.81
C SER A 72 1.28 -3.69 -10.83
N VAL A 73 2.55 -3.39 -11.17
CA VAL A 73 3.40 -2.43 -10.47
C VAL A 73 3.99 -1.51 -11.52
N GLY A 74 3.71 -0.22 -11.39
CA GLY A 74 4.13 0.75 -12.40
C GLY A 74 4.79 2.00 -11.83
N ASN A 75 5.61 2.64 -12.67
CA ASN A 75 6.23 3.93 -12.43
C ASN A 75 7.03 4.03 -11.12
N ILE A 76 7.78 2.97 -10.77
CA ILE A 76 8.67 3.00 -9.60
C ILE A 76 9.88 3.87 -9.90
N ARG A 77 10.16 4.85 -9.02
CA ARG A 77 11.35 5.70 -9.10
C ARG A 77 12.05 5.77 -7.75
N PHE A 78 13.26 5.24 -7.69
CA PHE A 78 14.14 5.34 -6.52
C PHE A 78 14.89 6.68 -6.59
N ARG A 79 14.49 7.66 -5.80
CA ARG A 79 15.03 9.03 -5.84
C ARG A 79 16.18 9.22 -4.87
N ARG A 80 16.14 8.52 -3.73
CA ARG A 80 17.12 8.63 -2.65
C ARG A 80 17.36 7.28 -2.00
N PRO A 81 18.60 7.00 -1.56
CA PRO A 81 18.89 5.78 -0.81
C PRO A 81 18.29 5.86 0.61
N ILE A 82 17.92 4.69 1.13
CA ILE A 82 17.57 4.49 2.52
C ILE A 82 18.75 3.83 3.22
N LEU A 83 19.17 4.37 4.36
CA LEU A 83 20.30 3.87 5.15
C LEU A 83 19.81 3.00 6.30
N VAL A 84 20.68 2.10 6.77
CA VAL A 84 20.44 1.35 8.02
C VAL A 84 20.16 2.31 9.16
N GLY A 85 19.14 2.01 9.98
CA GLY A 85 18.72 2.85 11.10
C GLY A 85 17.84 4.04 10.70
N ASN A 86 17.59 4.28 9.40
CA ASN A 86 16.56 5.25 9.04
C ASN A 86 15.17 4.77 9.49
N LEU A 87 14.37 5.70 9.99
CA LEU A 87 12.94 5.50 10.09
C LEU A 87 12.35 5.52 8.68
N VAL A 88 11.66 4.46 8.31
CA VAL A 88 10.97 4.31 7.02
C VAL A 88 9.48 4.40 7.25
N GLU A 89 8.81 5.26 6.51
CA GLU A 89 7.36 5.36 6.47
C GLU A 89 6.88 5.00 5.05
N LEU A 90 6.01 3.99 4.98
CA LEU A 90 5.29 3.64 3.76
C LEU A 90 3.81 3.97 3.95
N ARG A 91 3.27 4.71 3.02
CA ARG A 91 1.85 5.05 3.00
C ARG A 91 1.22 4.57 1.70
N ALA A 92 0.27 3.64 1.80
CA ALA A 92 -0.55 3.18 0.69
C ALA A 92 -1.93 3.81 0.76
N ARG A 93 -2.44 4.30 -0.36
CA ARG A 93 -3.76 4.92 -0.48
C ARG A 93 -4.51 4.38 -1.69
N VAL A 94 -5.76 3.99 -1.50
CA VAL A 94 -6.67 3.71 -2.62
C VAL A 94 -6.95 5.03 -3.32
N VAL A 95 -6.69 5.10 -4.62
CA VAL A 95 -6.84 6.32 -5.42
C VAL A 95 -7.89 6.17 -6.52
N ALA A 96 -8.18 4.94 -6.95
CA ALA A 96 -9.25 4.63 -7.86
C ALA A 96 -9.65 3.15 -7.74
N THR A 97 -10.86 2.81 -8.16
CA THR A 97 -11.34 1.42 -8.21
C THR A 97 -12.04 1.16 -9.55
N GLY A 98 -11.82 -0.04 -10.09
CA GLY A 98 -12.68 -0.65 -11.10
C GLY A 98 -13.73 -1.54 -10.45
N ARG A 99 -14.30 -2.46 -11.23
CA ARG A 99 -15.30 -3.42 -10.70
C ARG A 99 -14.69 -4.37 -9.66
N THR A 100 -13.50 -4.90 -9.93
CA THR A 100 -12.80 -5.89 -9.09
C THR A 100 -11.38 -5.44 -8.72
N SER A 101 -10.89 -4.34 -9.30
CA SER A 101 -9.53 -3.83 -9.12
C SER A 101 -9.49 -2.58 -8.24
N MET A 102 -8.39 -2.40 -7.56
CA MET A 102 -8.05 -1.22 -6.77
C MET A 102 -6.71 -0.68 -7.23
N HIS A 103 -6.66 0.60 -7.52
CA HIS A 103 -5.43 1.32 -7.84
C HIS A 103 -4.94 2.00 -6.58
N LEU A 104 -3.72 1.70 -6.18
CA LEU A 104 -3.11 2.24 -4.96
C LEU A 104 -1.89 3.08 -5.32
N HIS A 105 -1.80 4.26 -4.71
CA HIS A 105 -0.59 5.06 -4.71
C HIS A 105 0.21 4.78 -3.44
N ILE A 106 1.45 4.36 -3.60
CA ILE A 106 2.36 4.09 -2.50
C ILE A 106 3.43 5.18 -2.50
N SER A 107 3.60 5.86 -1.37
CA SER A 107 4.69 6.80 -1.14
C SER A 107 5.58 6.30 0.00
N VAL A 108 6.90 6.40 -0.18
CA VAL A 108 7.88 6.02 0.82
C VAL A 108 8.69 7.24 1.21
N HIS A 109 8.78 7.47 2.50
CA HIS A 109 9.59 8.50 3.12
C HIS A 109 10.59 7.85 4.08
N ALA A 110 11.80 8.38 4.16
CA ALA A 110 12.79 7.89 5.12
C ALA A 110 13.70 9.03 5.60
N GLY A 111 14.27 8.84 6.79
CA GLY A 111 15.20 9.80 7.38
C GLY A 111 15.79 9.33 8.72
N ASP A 112 16.78 10.07 9.23
CA ASP A 112 17.29 9.83 10.58
C ASP A 112 16.18 10.15 11.59
N PRO A 113 15.76 9.19 12.44
CA PRO A 113 14.71 9.40 13.44
C PRO A 113 15.04 10.54 14.42
N LYS A 114 16.32 10.81 14.65
CA LYS A 114 16.76 11.90 15.53
C LYS A 114 16.54 13.29 14.93
N SER A 115 16.51 13.40 13.61
CA SER A 115 16.24 14.66 12.92
C SER A 115 14.77 15.07 12.92
N GLY A 116 13.85 14.10 13.12
CA GLY A 116 12.41 14.32 13.03
C GLY A 116 11.92 14.62 11.61
N VAL A 117 12.77 14.52 10.58
CA VAL A 117 12.45 14.85 9.18
C VAL A 117 12.54 13.61 8.32
N LEU A 118 11.44 13.26 7.66
CA LEU A 118 11.40 12.23 6.63
C LEU A 118 11.34 12.88 5.24
N GLN A 119 12.14 12.36 4.31
CA GLN A 119 12.18 12.82 2.93
C GLN A 119 11.63 11.75 2.01
N GLN A 120 10.87 12.14 0.99
CA GLN A 120 10.38 11.18 0.00
C GLN A 120 11.56 10.51 -0.73
N THR A 121 11.57 9.18 -0.71
CA THR A 121 12.60 8.35 -1.33
C THR A 121 12.11 7.64 -2.58
N THR A 122 10.85 7.23 -2.58
CA THR A 122 10.26 6.41 -3.65
C THR A 122 8.76 6.65 -3.69
N ASP A 123 8.18 6.47 -4.86
CA ASP A 123 6.73 6.34 -5.05
C ASP A 123 6.45 5.38 -6.21
N CYS A 124 5.27 4.76 -6.19
CA CYS A 124 4.77 3.95 -7.29
C CYS A 124 3.25 3.86 -7.30
N LEU A 125 2.72 3.29 -8.37
CA LEU A 125 1.34 2.85 -8.47
C LEU A 125 1.30 1.32 -8.52
N MET A 126 0.39 0.73 -7.77
CA MET A 126 0.12 -0.70 -7.79
C MET A 126 -1.35 -0.96 -8.04
N VAL A 127 -1.64 -2.04 -8.75
CA VAL A 127 -3.01 -2.50 -8.98
C VAL A 127 -3.19 -3.84 -8.29
N PHE A 128 -4.22 -3.93 -7.46
CA PHE A 128 -4.64 -5.15 -6.79
C PHE A 128 -6.02 -5.56 -7.29
N VAL A 129 -6.27 -6.85 -7.31
CA VAL A 129 -7.59 -7.44 -7.60
C VAL A 129 -8.02 -8.28 -6.40
N ALA A 130 -9.25 -8.04 -5.93
CA ALA A 130 -9.85 -8.87 -4.90
C ALA A 130 -10.33 -10.19 -5.50
N VAL A 131 -10.06 -11.30 -4.81
CA VAL A 131 -10.42 -12.64 -5.28
C VAL A 131 -11.13 -13.44 -4.19
N ASP A 132 -11.94 -14.41 -4.61
CA ASP A 132 -12.55 -15.42 -3.74
C ASP A 132 -11.57 -16.58 -3.42
N GLU A 133 -12.07 -17.57 -2.69
CA GLU A 133 -11.31 -18.77 -2.30
C GLU A 133 -10.86 -19.62 -3.50
N GLN A 134 -11.51 -19.46 -4.65
CA GLN A 134 -11.18 -20.14 -5.89
C GLN A 134 -10.27 -19.30 -6.80
N GLY A 135 -9.83 -18.11 -6.32
CA GLY A 135 -8.98 -17.19 -7.07
C GLY A 135 -9.72 -16.38 -8.15
N LYS A 136 -11.05 -16.37 -8.16
CA LYS A 136 -11.84 -15.59 -9.14
C LYS A 136 -12.01 -14.15 -8.67
N PRO A 137 -11.87 -13.16 -9.57
CA PRO A 137 -12.09 -11.76 -9.24
C PRO A 137 -13.50 -11.47 -8.72
N VAL A 138 -13.58 -10.77 -7.58
CA VAL A 138 -14.85 -10.36 -6.94
C VAL A 138 -14.97 -8.84 -6.87
N PRO A 139 -16.21 -8.30 -6.86
CA PRO A 139 -16.42 -6.85 -6.77
C PRO A 139 -15.84 -6.23 -5.49
N VAL A 140 -15.34 -5.00 -5.62
CA VAL A 140 -14.85 -4.17 -4.53
C VAL A 140 -15.72 -2.93 -4.33
N PRO A 141 -15.74 -2.33 -3.13
CA PRO A 141 -16.38 -1.03 -2.92
C PRO A 141 -15.82 0.04 -3.85
N SER A 142 -16.69 0.93 -4.35
CA SER A 142 -16.26 2.06 -5.18
C SER A 142 -15.55 3.12 -4.34
N PHE A 143 -14.41 3.61 -4.82
CA PHE A 143 -13.73 4.78 -4.25
C PHE A 143 -14.17 6.04 -5.01
N VAL A 144 -14.63 7.05 -4.26
CA VAL A 144 -15.01 8.36 -4.80
C VAL A 144 -14.05 9.41 -4.26
N PRO A 145 -13.18 10.01 -5.08
CA PRO A 145 -12.26 11.04 -4.63
C PRO A 145 -13.01 12.33 -4.29
N VAL A 146 -12.88 12.78 -3.04
CA VAL A 146 -13.58 13.98 -2.53
C VAL A 146 -12.65 15.19 -2.52
N THR A 147 -11.45 15.06 -1.95
CA THR A 147 -10.49 16.17 -1.85
C THR A 147 -9.76 16.42 -3.16
N ASP A 148 -9.22 17.63 -3.33
CA ASP A 148 -8.44 17.96 -4.51
C ASP A 148 -7.16 17.12 -4.64
N GLU A 149 -6.57 16.71 -3.51
CA GLU A 149 -5.44 15.77 -3.52
C GLU A 149 -5.88 14.41 -4.04
N GLN A 150 -6.99 13.85 -3.54
CA GLN A 150 -7.53 12.59 -4.02
C GLN A 150 -7.86 12.63 -5.52
N LYS A 151 -8.47 13.72 -5.99
CA LYS A 151 -8.77 13.89 -7.43
C LYS A 151 -7.50 13.94 -8.28
N ARG A 152 -6.44 14.63 -7.82
CA ARG A 152 -5.15 14.65 -8.53
C ARG A 152 -4.50 13.27 -8.58
N LEU A 153 -4.51 12.54 -7.45
CA LEU A 153 -3.95 11.18 -7.40
C LEU A 153 -4.75 10.20 -8.25
N ALA A 154 -6.09 10.29 -8.23
CA ALA A 154 -6.95 9.47 -9.09
C ALA A 154 -6.67 9.72 -10.58
N LYS A 155 -6.57 10.99 -10.99
CA LYS A 155 -6.21 11.34 -12.37
C LYS A 155 -4.83 10.79 -12.74
N TYR A 156 -3.83 11.01 -11.89
CA TYR A 156 -2.48 10.49 -12.13
C TYR A 156 -2.46 8.96 -12.28
N ALA A 157 -3.21 8.23 -11.45
CA ALA A 157 -3.30 6.78 -11.53
C ALA A 157 -3.91 6.32 -12.86
N MET A 158 -4.94 7.02 -13.35
CA MET A 158 -5.55 6.70 -14.64
C MET A 158 -4.63 7.05 -15.82
N ASP A 159 -3.97 8.21 -15.80
CA ASP A 159 -3.01 8.60 -16.83
C ASP A 159 -1.86 7.55 -16.95
N VAL A 160 -1.35 7.05 -15.81
CA VAL A 160 -0.30 6.02 -15.80
C VAL A 160 -0.84 4.67 -16.28
N LYS A 161 -2.06 4.29 -15.87
CA LYS A 161 -2.71 3.06 -16.36
C LYS A 161 -2.83 3.09 -17.88
N ASP A 162 -3.38 4.16 -18.44
CA ASP A 162 -3.61 4.29 -19.89
C ASP A 162 -2.29 4.23 -20.67
N ALA A 163 -1.23 4.86 -20.14
CA ALA A 163 0.11 4.77 -20.72
C ALA A 163 0.70 3.35 -20.67
N LEU A 164 0.51 2.63 -19.57
CA LEU A 164 0.98 1.25 -19.44
C LEU A 164 0.19 0.29 -20.34
N ASP A 165 -1.12 0.44 -20.42
CA ASP A 165 -1.97 -0.37 -21.30
C ASP A 165 -1.55 -0.19 -22.77
N ALA A 166 -1.30 1.05 -23.19
CA ALA A 166 -0.80 1.34 -24.53
C ALA A 166 0.55 0.67 -24.85
N ILE A 167 1.45 0.56 -23.85
CA ILE A 167 2.73 -0.13 -24.01
C ILE A 167 2.54 -1.65 -24.09
N VAL A 168 1.63 -2.22 -23.28
CA VAL A 168 1.37 -3.67 -23.25
C VAL A 168 0.71 -4.14 -24.55
N GLU A 169 -0.06 -3.28 -25.23
CA GLU A 169 -0.63 -3.60 -26.54
C GLU A 169 0.42 -3.70 -27.66
N LEU A 170 1.62 -3.15 -27.46
CA LEU A 170 2.74 -3.31 -28.41
C LEU A 170 3.25 -4.75 -28.37
N LYS A 171 3.14 -5.47 -29.49
CA LYS A 171 3.68 -6.82 -29.59
C LYS A 171 5.20 -6.80 -29.55
N PRO A 172 5.87 -7.67 -28.76
CA PRO A 172 7.32 -7.73 -28.69
C PRO A 172 8.00 -7.85 -30.06
N GLU A 173 7.37 -8.53 -31.01
CA GLU A 173 7.86 -8.72 -32.37
C GLU A 173 7.84 -7.40 -33.19
N GLU A 174 6.90 -6.49 -32.93
CA GLU A 174 6.83 -5.18 -33.59
C GLU A 174 7.89 -4.23 -33.06
N VAL A 175 8.16 -4.28 -31.76
CA VAL A 175 9.24 -3.53 -31.10
C VAL A 175 10.61 -3.99 -31.59
N ALA A 176 10.83 -5.31 -31.67
CA ALA A 176 12.09 -5.91 -32.16
C ALA A 176 12.31 -5.63 -33.66
N ALA A 177 11.25 -5.44 -34.44
CA ALA A 177 11.33 -5.10 -35.86
C ALA A 177 11.54 -3.59 -36.14
N GLY A 178 11.63 -2.75 -35.11
CA GLY A 178 11.80 -1.28 -35.26
C GLY A 178 10.61 -0.60 -35.96
N LYS A 179 9.40 -1.16 -35.83
CA LYS A 179 8.17 -0.65 -36.44
C LYS A 179 7.41 0.33 -35.55
N VAL A 180 8.01 0.70 -34.40
CA VAL A 180 7.49 1.68 -33.45
C VAL A 180 8.51 2.80 -33.25
#